data_8cd4d0e739900e8167b3edeb8dc0b7bd
#
_entry.id   8cd4d0e739900e8167b3edeb8dc0b7bd
#
_cell.length_a   1.000
_cell.length_b   1.000
_cell.length_c   1.000
_cell.angle_alpha   90.00
_cell.angle_beta   90.00
_cell.angle_gamma   90.00
#
_symmetry.space_group_name_H-M   'P 1'
#
loop_
_entity.id
_entity.type
_entity.pdbx_description
1 polymer ?
#
loop_
_entity_poly.entity_id
_entity_poly.type
_entity_poly.pdbx_seq_one_letter_code
_entity_poly.pdbx_strand_id
1 'polypeptide(L)' 'MIKIIRNKIKCKICGDIIESTSVHDFNMCSCESCALDGGHDYLKRSGNRENWKELSETVEADD' A
#
# COMPACT_ATOMS: atom_id res chain seq x y z
N MET A 1 -6.31 10.16 -15.82
CA MET A 1 -5.27 9.21 -15.31
C MET A 1 -5.12 9.41 -13.81
N ILE A 2 -5.07 8.34 -13.06
CA ILE A 2 -4.88 8.44 -11.61
C ILE A 2 -3.40 8.39 -11.29
N LYS A 3 -2.97 9.31 -10.43
CA LYS A 3 -1.58 9.39 -10.00
C LYS A 3 -1.52 9.02 -8.51
N ILE A 4 -0.63 8.08 -8.17
CA ILE A 4 -0.46 7.64 -6.79
C ILE A 4 0.53 8.57 -6.10
N ILE A 5 0.07 9.26 -5.06
CA ILE A 5 0.91 10.15 -4.24
C ILE A 5 1.56 9.36 -3.12
N ARG A 6 0.78 8.48 -2.48
CA ARG A 6 1.28 7.57 -1.45
C ARG A 6 0.67 6.19 -1.62
N ASN A 7 1.50 5.17 -1.48
CA ASN A 7 1.08 3.77 -1.51
C ASN A 7 1.30 3.21 -0.10
N LYS A 8 0.25 3.23 0.71
CA LYS A 8 0.37 2.99 2.15
C LYS A 8 -0.84 2.25 2.69
N ILE A 9 -0.61 1.35 3.63
CA ILE A 9 -1.68 0.64 4.34
C ILE A 9 -1.33 0.53 5.82
N LYS A 10 -2.37 0.28 6.63
CA LYS A 10 -2.20 -0.05 8.05
C LYS A 10 -2.71 -1.46 8.28
N CYS A 11 -1.88 -2.31 8.88
CA CYS A 11 -2.31 -3.64 9.30
C CYS A 11 -3.25 -3.52 10.49
N LYS A 12 -4.43 -4.12 10.39
CA LYS A 12 -5.42 -4.09 11.48
C LYS A 12 -5.08 -5.05 12.62
N ILE A 13 -4.20 -6.00 12.36
CA ILE A 13 -3.84 -7.04 13.33
C ILE A 13 -2.70 -6.58 14.20
N CYS A 14 -1.58 -6.15 13.63
CA CYS A 14 -0.42 -5.73 14.41
C CYS A 14 -0.30 -4.21 14.54
N GLY A 15 -1.09 -3.44 13.80
CA GLY A 15 -1.08 -1.98 13.86
C GLY A 15 0.03 -1.30 13.08
N ASP A 16 0.86 -2.05 12.37
CA ASP A 16 1.95 -1.46 11.58
C ASP A 16 1.42 -0.65 10.41
N ILE A 17 2.05 0.47 10.15
CA ILE A 17 1.81 1.26 8.95
C ILE A 17 3.00 1.03 8.03
N ILE A 18 2.74 0.54 6.82
CA ILE A 18 3.78 0.26 5.84
C ILE A 18 3.49 1.01 4.54
N GLU A 19 4.57 1.39 3.87
CA GLU A 19 4.48 2.20 2.64
C GLU A 19 5.44 1.64 1.59
N SER A 20 5.02 1.68 0.33
CA SER A 20 5.86 1.33 -0.81
C SER A 20 6.22 2.60 -1.57
N THR A 21 7.52 2.87 -1.69
CA THR A 21 8.00 4.12 -2.29
C THR A 21 8.59 3.98 -3.69
N SER A 22 8.75 2.74 -4.15
CA SER A 22 9.21 2.49 -5.52
C SER A 22 8.53 1.24 -6.06
N VAL A 23 8.60 1.03 -7.37
CA VAL A 23 7.87 -0.04 -8.05
C VAL A 23 8.23 -1.44 -7.55
N HIS A 24 9.46 -1.62 -7.05
CA HIS A 24 9.92 -2.91 -6.54
C HIS A 24 10.07 -2.92 -5.02
N ASP A 25 9.48 -1.96 -4.34
CA ASP A 25 9.57 -1.84 -2.89
C ASP A 25 8.46 -2.65 -2.21
N PHE A 26 8.72 -3.93 -2.02
CA PHE A 26 7.81 -4.83 -1.34
C PHE A 26 8.00 -4.72 0.17
N ASN A 27 6.92 -4.41 0.88
CA ASN A 27 6.95 -4.30 2.34
C ASN A 27 5.84 -5.13 2.96
N MET A 28 6.18 -5.83 4.04
CA MET A 28 5.26 -6.68 4.79
C MET A 28 5.19 -6.20 6.23
N CYS A 29 4.02 -6.29 6.85
CA CYS A 29 3.86 -5.91 8.25
C CYS A 29 4.52 -6.93 9.18
N SER A 30 4.73 -6.54 10.44
CA SER A 30 5.42 -7.37 11.43
C SER A 30 4.78 -8.73 11.64
N CYS A 31 3.45 -8.81 11.61
CA CYS A 31 2.74 -10.08 11.80
C CYS A 31 2.57 -10.88 10.50
N GLU A 32 3.07 -10.35 9.38
CA GLU A 32 3.02 -10.98 8.06
C GLU A 32 1.61 -11.26 7.53
N SER A 33 0.61 -10.57 8.08
CA SER A 33 -0.79 -10.74 7.65
C SER A 33 -1.11 -10.01 6.36
N CYS A 34 -0.35 -8.99 6.02
CA CYS A 34 -0.55 -8.22 4.80
C CYS A 34 0.75 -7.59 4.32
N ALA A 35 0.77 -7.24 3.06
CA ALA A 35 1.93 -6.64 2.42
C ALA A 35 1.47 -5.74 1.28
N LEU A 36 2.35 -4.85 0.83
CA LEU A 36 2.09 -3.99 -0.31
C LEU A 36 3.32 -3.86 -1.19
N ASP A 37 3.09 -3.43 -2.42
CA ASP A 37 4.13 -3.28 -3.42
C ASP A 37 3.64 -2.32 -4.49
N GLY A 38 4.50 -1.94 -5.41
CA GLY A 38 4.14 -1.14 -6.59
C GLY A 38 4.51 0.33 -6.54
N GLY A 39 4.89 0.85 -5.38
CA GLY A 39 5.31 2.24 -5.24
C GLY A 39 4.28 3.22 -5.78
N HIS A 40 4.72 4.11 -6.67
CA HIS A 40 3.86 5.10 -7.29
C HIS A 40 3.28 4.64 -8.63
N ASP A 41 3.58 3.41 -9.06
CA ASP A 41 3.12 2.90 -10.35
C ASP A 41 1.79 2.15 -10.25
N TYR A 42 1.62 1.35 -9.21
CA TYR A 42 0.38 0.60 -9.01
C TYR A 42 0.22 0.21 -7.54
N LEU A 43 -1.02 -0.09 -7.16
CA LEU A 43 -1.33 -0.49 -5.78
C LEU A 43 -1.48 -2.01 -5.74
N LYS A 44 -0.41 -2.70 -5.36
CA LYS A 44 -0.44 -4.15 -5.19
C LYS A 44 -0.54 -4.50 -3.71
N ARG A 45 -1.45 -5.44 -3.40
CA ARG A 45 -1.70 -5.87 -2.03
C ARG A 45 -1.60 -7.39 -1.94
N SER A 46 -1.13 -7.87 -0.79
CA SER A 46 -1.06 -9.30 -0.50
C SER A 46 -1.67 -9.56 0.86
N GLY A 47 -2.31 -10.72 1.01
CA GLY A 47 -2.98 -11.10 2.23
C GLY A 47 -4.49 -10.94 2.11
N ASN A 48 -5.18 -11.19 3.23
CA ASN A 48 -6.63 -11.07 3.28
C ASN A 48 -7.02 -9.60 3.36
N ARG A 49 -7.90 -9.16 2.46
CA ARG A 49 -8.33 -7.77 2.38
C ARG A 49 -8.85 -7.22 3.72
N GLU A 50 -9.42 -8.06 4.56
CA GLU A 50 -9.95 -7.64 5.86
C GLU A 50 -8.85 -7.29 6.86
N ASN A 51 -7.60 -7.64 6.57
CA ASN A 51 -6.49 -7.47 7.49
C ASN A 51 -5.82 -6.10 7.42
N TRP A 52 -6.19 -5.26 6.46
CA TRP A 52 -5.57 -3.93 6.37
C TRP A 52 -6.58 -2.84 6.08
N LYS A 53 -6.19 -1.62 6.46
CA LYS A 53 -6.91 -0.41 6.11
C LYS A 53 -6.11 0.34 5.04
N GLU A 54 -6.76 0.69 3.94
CA GLU A 54 -6.12 1.42 2.86
C GLU A 54 -5.86 2.86 3.28
N LEU A 55 -4.61 3.31 3.22
CA LEU A 55 -4.22 4.67 3.56
C LEU A 55 -3.57 5.40 2.38
N SER A 56 -3.60 4.81 1.20
CA SER A 56 -2.98 5.41 0.02
C SER A 56 -3.68 6.70 -0.38
N GLU A 57 -2.91 7.63 -0.96
CA GLU A 57 -3.41 8.88 -1.48
C GLU A 57 -3.23 8.89 -2.99
N THR A 58 -4.29 9.22 -3.70
CA THR A 58 -4.26 9.34 -5.16
C THR A 58 -4.90 10.64 -5.58
N VAL A 59 -4.50 11.13 -6.76
CA VAL A 59 -5.11 12.31 -7.37
C VAL A 59 -5.43 12.01 -8.82
N GLU A 60 -6.44 12.70 -9.35
CA GLU A 60 -6.74 12.65 -10.77
C GLU A 60 -5.81 13.63 -11.46
N ALA A 61 -5.04 13.14 -12.42
CA ALA A 61 -4.09 13.98 -13.16
C ALA A 61 -4.58 14.18 -14.59
N ASP A 62 -4.62 15.44 -15.02
CA ASP A 62 -4.90 15.80 -16.40
C ASP A 62 -3.59 15.89 -17.16
N ASP A 63 -3.57 15.30 -18.31
CA ASP A 63 -2.41 15.40 -19.20
C ASP A 63 -2.69 16.34 -20.35
#